data_da2cbd6118016c7f4f86fd3d4b00c0ec
#
_entry.id   da2cbd6118016c7f4f86fd3d4b00c0ec
#
_cell.length_a   1.000
_cell.length_b   1.000
_cell.length_c   1.000
_cell.angle_alpha   90.00
_cell.angle_beta   90.00
_cell.angle_gamma   90.00
#
_symmetry.space_group_name_H-M   'P 1'
#
loop_
_entity.id
_entity.type
_entity.pdbx_description
1 polymer ?
#
loop_
_entity_poly.entity_id
_entity_poly.type
_entity_poly.pdbx_seq_one_letter_code
_entity_poly.pdbx_strand_id
1 'polypeptide(L)'
;MGRRPVLIASLVVFTIGSVCCALSPTIDTLIASRLVQACGACGGVVLSRAIVRDSRTGPEAPRAMGYMASSMALAPALSPLLGGQLLGYFGWRSNFWFTAACGLAVLVLVWRILGETAPKAAPRTTGVVRDYLDGFRAVMRERRFIGLMLAATCASAGFNVFFSGGPILLIQVMGVAVET
;
A
#
# COMPACT_ATOMS: atom_id res chain seq x y z
N MET A 1 -20.29 2.02 -8.08
CA MET A 1 -19.30 1.03 -8.58
C MET A 1 -19.07 0.01 -7.49
N GLY A 2 -18.92 -1.28 -7.83
CA GLY A 2 -18.58 -2.34 -6.88
C GLY A 2 -17.16 -2.16 -6.33
N ARG A 3 -16.83 -2.82 -5.20
CA ARG A 3 -15.48 -2.73 -4.62
C ARG A 3 -14.44 -3.54 -5.39
N ARG A 4 -14.87 -4.66 -5.98
CA ARG A 4 -14.02 -5.53 -6.79
C ARG A 4 -13.38 -4.81 -7.98
N PRO A 5 -14.12 -4.12 -8.87
CA PRO A 5 -13.52 -3.46 -10.03
C PRO A 5 -12.56 -2.35 -9.64
N VAL A 6 -12.82 -1.61 -8.55
CA VAL A 6 -11.92 -0.56 -8.07
C VAL A 6 -10.63 -1.16 -7.49
N LEU A 7 -10.70 -2.28 -6.79
CA LEU A 7 -9.53 -3.01 -6.30
C LEU A 7 -8.68 -3.54 -7.46
N ILE A 8 -9.31 -4.14 -8.48
CA ILE A 8 -8.61 -4.61 -9.68
C ILE A 8 -7.92 -3.46 -10.40
N ALA A 9 -8.61 -2.32 -10.59
CA ALA A 9 -8.02 -1.14 -11.18
C ALA A 9 -6.80 -0.61 -10.39
N SER A 10 -6.90 -0.58 -9.06
CA SER A 10 -5.80 -0.19 -8.18
C SER A 10 -4.59 -1.13 -8.30
N LEU A 11 -4.81 -2.44 -8.37
CA LEU A 11 -3.75 -3.43 -8.54
C LEU A 11 -3.12 -3.35 -9.94
N VAL A 12 -3.90 -3.05 -10.98
CA VAL A 12 -3.38 -2.81 -12.34
C VAL A 12 -2.47 -1.58 -12.34
N VAL A 13 -2.93 -0.47 -11.75
CA VAL A 13 -2.12 0.77 -11.66
C VAL A 13 -0.84 0.52 -10.87
N PHE A 14 -0.91 -0.21 -9.76
CA PHE A 14 0.25 -0.61 -8.96
C PHE A 14 1.25 -1.44 -9.77
N THR A 15 0.77 -2.45 -10.48
CA THR A 15 1.62 -3.35 -11.29
C THR A 15 2.27 -2.59 -12.44
N ILE A 16 1.51 -1.77 -13.18
CA ILE A 16 2.05 -0.91 -14.24
C ILE A 16 3.09 0.06 -13.68
N GLY A 17 2.79 0.74 -12.57
CA GLY A 17 3.74 1.63 -11.90
C GLY A 17 5.04 0.91 -11.50
N SER A 18 4.94 -0.34 -11.02
CA SER A 18 6.12 -1.16 -10.68
C SER A 18 6.96 -1.50 -11.89
N VAL A 19 6.35 -1.87 -13.02
CA VAL A 19 7.05 -2.12 -14.29
C VAL A 19 7.71 -0.84 -14.81
N CYS A 20 7.01 0.30 -14.76
CA CYS A 20 7.59 1.59 -15.15
C CYS A 20 8.80 1.96 -14.28
N CYS A 21 8.77 1.67 -12.97
CA CYS A 21 9.93 1.85 -12.09
C CYS A 21 11.11 0.98 -12.51
N ALA A 22 10.88 -0.29 -12.86
CA ALA A 22 11.92 -1.21 -13.30
C ALA A 22 12.58 -0.78 -14.61
N LEU A 23 11.80 -0.15 -15.51
CA LEU A 23 12.24 0.30 -16.84
C LEU A 23 12.76 1.74 -16.85
N SER A 24 12.68 2.47 -15.73
CA SER A 24 13.04 3.90 -15.69
C SER A 24 14.52 4.12 -16.03
N PRO A 25 14.83 4.99 -17.03
CA PRO A 25 16.20 5.32 -17.41
C PRO A 25 16.80 6.46 -16.56
N THR A 26 15.95 7.34 -16.00
CA THR A 26 16.37 8.53 -15.24
C THR A 26 15.70 8.56 -13.87
N ILE A 27 16.27 9.36 -12.95
CA ILE A 27 15.71 9.54 -11.61
C ILE A 27 14.31 10.19 -11.66
N ASP A 28 14.11 11.13 -12.58
CA ASP A 28 12.82 11.84 -12.71
C ASP A 28 11.71 10.89 -13.17
N THR A 29 12.00 10.04 -14.15
CA THR A 29 11.05 9.01 -14.60
C THR A 29 10.78 7.98 -13.51
N LEU A 30 11.76 7.66 -12.67
CA LEU A 30 11.59 6.79 -11.51
C LEU A 30 10.65 7.43 -10.49
N ILE A 31 10.85 8.70 -10.17
CA ILE A 31 9.99 9.44 -9.23
C ILE A 31 8.54 9.49 -9.74
N ALA A 32 8.34 9.83 -11.00
CA ALA A 32 7.01 9.84 -11.61
C ALA A 32 6.33 8.46 -11.56
N SER A 33 7.07 7.41 -11.89
CA SER A 33 6.58 6.02 -11.83
C SER A 33 6.23 5.58 -10.41
N ARG A 34 7.00 6.04 -9.41
CA ARG A 34 6.73 5.83 -7.99
C ARG A 34 5.43 6.48 -7.53
N LEU A 35 5.10 7.67 -8.03
CA LEU A 35 3.81 8.31 -7.74
C LEU A 35 2.64 7.46 -8.27
N VAL A 36 2.76 6.96 -9.51
CA VAL A 36 1.73 6.07 -10.09
C VAL A 36 1.60 4.78 -9.27
N GLN A 37 2.72 4.15 -8.92
CA GLN A 37 2.75 2.96 -8.08
C GLN A 37 2.09 3.20 -6.72
N ALA A 38 2.39 4.33 -6.07
CA ALA A 38 1.82 4.70 -4.77
C ALA A 38 0.30 4.90 -4.83
N CYS A 39 -0.22 5.54 -5.90
CA CYS A 39 -1.66 5.67 -6.11
C CYS A 39 -2.36 4.31 -6.16
N GLY A 40 -1.79 3.35 -6.88
CA GLY A 40 -2.30 1.98 -6.93
C GLY A 40 -2.24 1.28 -5.57
N ALA A 41 -1.13 1.40 -4.84
CA ALA A 41 -0.96 0.82 -3.52
C ALA A 41 -1.97 1.36 -2.50
N CYS A 42 -2.21 2.67 -2.48
CA CYS A 42 -3.20 3.30 -1.60
C CYS A 42 -4.59 2.71 -1.80
N GLY A 43 -5.04 2.58 -3.06
CA GLY A 43 -6.32 1.97 -3.37
C GLY A 43 -6.42 0.53 -2.87
N GLY A 44 -5.37 -0.27 -3.07
CA GLY A 44 -5.28 -1.64 -2.57
C GLY A 44 -5.42 -1.74 -1.06
N VAL A 45 -4.68 -0.94 -0.29
CA VAL A 45 -4.70 -0.93 1.18
C VAL A 45 -6.06 -0.50 1.73
N VAL A 46 -6.66 0.55 1.17
CA VAL A 46 -7.96 1.06 1.64
C VAL A 46 -9.07 0.06 1.34
N LEU A 47 -9.10 -0.48 0.13
CA LEU A 47 -10.16 -1.39 -0.30
C LEU A 47 -10.08 -2.75 0.37
N SER A 48 -8.87 -3.28 0.61
CA SER A 48 -8.72 -4.55 1.33
C SER A 48 -9.29 -4.47 2.75
N ARG A 49 -9.02 -3.39 3.48
CA ARG A 49 -9.62 -3.14 4.81
C ARG A 49 -11.15 -3.01 4.75
N ALA A 50 -11.65 -2.31 3.74
CA ALA A 50 -13.07 -2.14 3.54
C ALA A 50 -13.77 -3.48 3.22
N ILE A 51 -13.18 -4.30 2.36
CA ILE A 51 -13.70 -5.62 1.99
C ILE A 51 -13.72 -6.55 3.21
N VAL A 52 -12.66 -6.61 4.00
CA VAL A 52 -12.60 -7.42 5.22
C VAL A 52 -13.68 -7.00 6.21
N ARG A 53 -13.85 -5.70 6.43
CA ARG A 53 -14.88 -5.16 7.32
C ARG A 53 -16.30 -5.51 6.86
N ASP A 54 -16.54 -5.55 5.54
CA ASP A 54 -17.87 -5.81 5.00
C ASP A 54 -18.17 -7.30 4.85
N SER A 55 -17.14 -8.12 4.68
CA SER A 55 -17.28 -9.57 4.50
C SER A 55 -17.37 -10.34 5.83
N ARG A 56 -17.01 -9.71 6.95
CA ARG A 56 -17.01 -10.32 8.28
C ARG A 56 -17.87 -9.53 9.24
N THR A 57 -18.75 -10.22 9.95
CA THR A 57 -19.66 -9.64 10.96
C THR A 57 -19.34 -10.19 12.35
N GLY A 58 -19.74 -9.46 13.40
CA GLY A 58 -19.57 -9.91 14.78
C GLY A 58 -18.09 -10.03 15.20
N PRO A 59 -17.73 -11.02 16.03
CA PRO A 59 -16.38 -11.17 16.61
C PRO A 59 -15.30 -11.57 15.59
N GLU A 60 -15.67 -12.01 14.38
CA GLU A 60 -14.72 -12.38 13.33
C GLU A 60 -14.07 -11.17 12.66
N ALA A 61 -14.74 -10.02 12.63
CA ALA A 61 -14.21 -8.82 11.97
C ALA A 61 -12.94 -8.27 12.68
N PRO A 62 -12.91 -8.10 14.01
CA PRO A 62 -11.68 -7.71 14.72
C PRO A 62 -10.54 -8.72 14.55
N ARG A 63 -10.85 -10.02 14.53
CA ARG A 63 -9.85 -11.07 14.35
C ARG A 63 -9.20 -11.02 12.96
N ALA A 64 -10.01 -10.83 11.92
CA ALA A 64 -9.51 -10.67 10.55
C ALA A 64 -8.66 -9.40 10.38
N MET A 65 -9.07 -8.29 11.02
CA MET A 65 -8.27 -7.06 11.05
C MET A 65 -6.94 -7.26 11.79
N GLY A 66 -6.92 -8.06 12.87
CA GLY A 66 -5.70 -8.44 13.58
C GLY A 66 -4.72 -9.18 12.67
N TYR A 67 -5.17 -10.16 11.91
CA TYR A 67 -4.32 -10.87 10.93
C TYR A 67 -3.77 -9.93 9.86
N MET A 68 -4.57 -8.98 9.36
CA MET A 68 -4.08 -7.98 8.41
C MET A 68 -3.00 -7.09 9.03
N ALA A 69 -3.20 -6.63 10.26
CA ALA A 69 -2.22 -5.80 10.97
C ALA A 69 -0.91 -6.57 11.20
N SER A 70 -0.99 -7.84 11.61
CA SER A 70 0.19 -8.70 11.80
C SER A 70 0.96 -8.91 10.49
N SER A 71 0.26 -9.16 9.39
CA SER A 71 0.87 -9.29 8.06
C SER A 71 1.58 -8.01 7.62
N MET A 72 0.97 -6.84 7.88
CA MET A 72 1.57 -5.54 7.59
C MET A 72 2.80 -5.24 8.45
N ALA A 73 2.86 -5.74 9.69
CA ALA A 73 4.03 -5.59 10.55
C ALA A 73 5.18 -6.51 10.14
N LEU A 74 4.88 -7.68 9.58
CA LEU A 74 5.89 -8.65 9.15
C LEU A 74 6.60 -8.21 7.86
N ALA A 75 5.91 -7.54 6.96
CA ALA A 75 6.47 -7.12 5.68
C ALA A 75 7.74 -6.24 5.80
N PRO A 76 7.80 -5.21 6.66
CA PRO A 76 9.03 -4.43 6.85
C PRO A 76 10.20 -5.23 7.43
N ALA A 77 9.93 -6.28 8.21
CA ALA A 77 10.98 -7.14 8.76
C ALA A 77 11.62 -8.04 7.69
N LEU A 78 10.83 -8.53 6.73
CA LEU A 78 11.28 -9.41 5.67
C LEU A 78 11.84 -8.66 4.45
N SER A 79 11.36 -7.43 4.20
CA SER A 79 11.72 -6.68 2.99
C SER A 79 13.20 -6.35 2.86
N PRO A 80 13.97 -6.00 3.91
CA PRO A 80 15.42 -5.77 3.78
C PRO A 80 16.19 -7.02 3.41
N LEU A 81 15.79 -8.19 3.94
CA LEU A 81 16.43 -9.47 3.65
C LEU A 81 16.25 -9.83 2.16
N LEU A 82 15.01 -9.79 1.68
CA LEU A 82 14.71 -10.09 0.28
C LEU A 82 15.28 -9.04 -0.66
N GLY A 83 15.11 -7.75 -0.32
CA GLY A 83 15.57 -6.63 -1.13
C GLY A 83 17.08 -6.56 -1.23
N GLY A 84 17.80 -6.85 -0.13
CA GLY A 84 19.27 -6.87 -0.11
C GLY A 84 19.83 -8.00 -0.98
N GLN A 85 19.28 -9.20 -0.89
CA GLN A 85 19.70 -10.32 -1.76
C GLN A 85 19.44 -10.03 -3.25
N LEU A 86 18.23 -9.54 -3.58
CA LEU A 86 17.91 -9.18 -4.95
C LEU A 86 18.82 -8.07 -5.48
N LEU A 87 19.15 -7.09 -4.65
CA LEU A 87 20.07 -6.01 -5.01
C LEU A 87 21.48 -6.55 -5.30
N GLY A 88 22.00 -7.45 -4.45
CA GLY A 88 23.33 -8.00 -4.57
C GLY A 88 23.52 -8.88 -5.81
N TYR A 89 22.54 -9.73 -6.15
CA TYR A 89 22.67 -10.65 -7.28
C TYR A 89 22.20 -10.09 -8.62
N PHE A 90 21.16 -9.24 -8.63
CA PHE A 90 20.47 -8.83 -9.86
C PHE A 90 20.40 -7.30 -10.04
N GLY A 91 20.93 -6.55 -9.09
CA GLY A 91 20.90 -5.09 -9.11
C GLY A 91 19.55 -4.50 -8.68
N TRP A 92 19.49 -3.18 -8.54
CA TRP A 92 18.36 -2.45 -7.94
C TRP A 92 17.02 -2.59 -8.71
N ARG A 93 17.07 -2.80 -10.01
CA ARG A 93 15.89 -2.97 -10.86
C ARG A 93 15.11 -4.25 -10.53
N SER A 94 15.79 -5.28 -10.03
CA SER A 94 15.19 -6.56 -9.68
C SER A 94 14.13 -6.44 -8.58
N ASN A 95 14.29 -5.51 -7.64
CA ASN A 95 13.31 -5.24 -6.60
C ASN A 95 11.96 -4.77 -7.18
N PHE A 96 12.00 -3.98 -8.26
CA PHE A 96 10.78 -3.52 -8.93
C PHE A 96 10.14 -4.63 -9.77
N TRP A 97 10.94 -5.46 -10.41
CA TRP A 97 10.43 -6.64 -11.12
C TRP A 97 9.78 -7.63 -10.16
N PHE A 98 10.41 -7.88 -9.01
CA PHE A 98 9.81 -8.72 -7.95
C PHE A 98 8.48 -8.13 -7.46
N THR A 99 8.44 -6.83 -7.20
CA THR A 99 7.21 -6.13 -6.77
C THR A 99 6.12 -6.19 -7.85
N ALA A 100 6.48 -6.05 -9.13
CA ALA A 100 5.55 -6.18 -10.25
C ALA A 100 5.00 -7.61 -10.36
N ALA A 101 5.84 -8.63 -10.19
CA ALA A 101 5.43 -10.03 -10.20
C ALA A 101 4.47 -10.35 -9.04
N CYS A 102 4.75 -9.87 -7.83
CA CYS A 102 3.85 -9.97 -6.69
C CYS A 102 2.51 -9.25 -6.95
N GLY A 103 2.55 -8.03 -7.51
CA GLY A 103 1.35 -7.28 -7.88
C GLY A 103 0.48 -8.03 -8.88
N LEU A 104 1.11 -8.61 -9.90
CA LEU A 104 0.43 -9.43 -10.92
C LEU A 104 -0.17 -10.72 -10.31
N ALA A 105 0.57 -11.40 -9.45
CA ALA A 105 0.08 -12.61 -8.77
C ALA A 105 -1.16 -12.30 -7.92
N VAL A 106 -1.12 -11.21 -7.13
CA VAL A 106 -2.27 -10.77 -6.32
C VAL A 106 -3.43 -10.34 -7.23
N LEU A 107 -3.16 -9.64 -8.33
CA LEU A 107 -4.18 -9.24 -9.31
C LEU A 107 -4.93 -10.46 -9.87
N VAL A 108 -4.18 -11.49 -10.30
CA VAL A 108 -4.76 -12.74 -10.82
C VAL A 108 -5.56 -13.46 -9.73
N LEU A 109 -5.04 -13.51 -8.51
CA LEU A 109 -5.72 -14.14 -7.37
C LEU A 109 -7.05 -13.43 -7.06
N VAL A 110 -7.03 -12.11 -6.97
CA VAL A 110 -8.23 -11.29 -6.74
C VAL A 110 -9.23 -11.45 -7.88
N TRP A 111 -8.76 -11.45 -9.11
CA TRP A 111 -9.63 -11.64 -10.27
C TRP A 111 -10.34 -12.99 -10.29
N ARG A 112 -9.65 -14.07 -9.88
CA ARG A 112 -10.19 -15.43 -9.87
C ARG A 112 -11.04 -15.77 -8.66
N ILE A 113 -10.65 -15.29 -7.47
CA ILE A 113 -11.23 -15.75 -6.20
C ILE A 113 -12.22 -14.73 -5.63
N LEU A 114 -11.97 -13.43 -5.80
CA LEU A 114 -12.79 -12.42 -5.15
C LEU A 114 -14.09 -12.19 -5.93
N GLY A 115 -15.23 -12.59 -5.32
CA GLY A 115 -16.56 -12.19 -5.75
C GLY A 115 -16.81 -10.71 -5.44
N GLU A 116 -17.92 -10.15 -5.97
CA GLU A 116 -18.35 -8.79 -5.60
C GLU A 116 -18.89 -8.79 -4.16
N THR A 117 -18.23 -8.02 -3.29
CA THR A 117 -18.56 -7.95 -1.85
C THR A 117 -19.29 -6.67 -1.46
N ALA A 118 -19.45 -5.73 -2.40
CA ALA A 118 -20.20 -4.51 -2.09
C ALA A 118 -21.68 -4.82 -1.88
N PRO A 119 -22.30 -4.34 -0.79
CA PRO A 119 -23.75 -4.31 -0.69
C PRO A 119 -24.30 -3.61 -1.93
N LYS A 120 -25.41 -4.12 -2.51
CA LYS A 120 -26.11 -3.45 -3.61
C LYS A 120 -26.50 -2.04 -3.15
N ALA A 121 -25.63 -1.07 -3.41
CA ALA A 121 -25.92 0.32 -3.10
C ALA A 121 -27.10 0.77 -3.96
N ALA A 122 -28.08 1.42 -3.35
CA ALA A 122 -29.14 2.11 -4.07
C ALA A 122 -28.54 3.04 -5.14
N PRO A 123 -29.17 3.19 -6.31
CA PRO A 123 -28.65 4.04 -7.37
C PRO A 123 -28.45 5.47 -6.85
N ARG A 124 -27.18 5.90 -6.80
CA ARG A 124 -26.85 7.28 -6.45
C ARG A 124 -27.18 8.16 -7.65
N THR A 125 -28.13 9.04 -7.47
CA THR A 125 -28.73 9.86 -8.54
C THR A 125 -28.09 11.23 -8.70
N THR A 126 -27.14 11.66 -7.86
CA THR A 126 -26.55 13.00 -7.96
C THR A 126 -25.08 13.04 -7.57
N GLY A 127 -24.25 13.58 -8.47
CA GLY A 127 -22.95 14.21 -8.19
C GLY A 127 -21.94 13.41 -7.33
N VAL A 128 -21.53 12.21 -7.77
CA VAL A 128 -20.57 11.36 -7.04
C VAL A 128 -19.36 12.14 -6.49
N VAL A 129 -18.81 13.08 -7.26
CA VAL A 129 -17.66 13.90 -6.84
C VAL A 129 -18.05 14.85 -5.71
N ARG A 130 -19.24 15.44 -5.75
CA ARG A 130 -19.73 16.38 -4.72
C ARG A 130 -19.96 15.66 -3.40
N ASP A 131 -20.57 14.47 -3.43
CA ASP A 131 -20.78 13.64 -2.24
C ASP A 131 -19.45 13.22 -1.59
N TYR A 132 -18.41 12.92 -2.40
CA TYR A 132 -17.08 12.63 -1.88
C TYR A 132 -16.42 13.86 -1.25
N LEU A 133 -16.54 15.04 -1.89
CA LEU A 133 -15.98 16.27 -1.35
C LEU A 133 -16.67 16.72 -0.07
N ASP A 134 -17.98 16.58 -0.02
CA ASP A 134 -18.76 16.94 1.18
C ASP A 134 -18.48 15.95 2.33
N GLY A 135 -18.35 14.64 2.04
CA GLY A 135 -17.91 13.65 3.01
C GLY A 135 -16.47 13.92 3.51
N PHE A 136 -15.55 14.26 2.62
CA PHE A 136 -14.19 14.62 2.99
C PHE A 136 -14.15 15.89 3.86
N ARG A 137 -14.91 16.94 3.48
CA ARG A 137 -15.03 18.17 4.29
C ARG A 137 -15.62 17.90 5.67
N ALA A 138 -16.64 17.04 5.76
CA ALA A 138 -17.26 16.70 7.04
C ALA A 138 -16.25 16.02 7.98
N VAL A 139 -15.47 15.08 7.47
CA VAL A 139 -14.42 14.37 8.22
C VAL A 139 -13.28 15.31 8.62
N MET A 140 -12.86 16.23 7.72
CA MET A 140 -11.82 17.22 8.02
C MET A 140 -12.27 18.32 9.00
N ARG A 141 -13.55 18.47 9.25
CA ARG A 141 -14.07 19.38 10.29
C ARG A 141 -14.10 18.76 11.69
N GLU A 142 -14.02 17.43 11.79
CA GLU A 142 -14.04 16.73 13.06
C GLU A 142 -12.65 16.83 13.74
N ARG A 143 -12.56 17.63 14.81
CA ARG A 143 -11.30 17.86 15.54
C ARG A 143 -10.66 16.60 16.07
N ARG A 144 -11.47 15.62 16.52
CA ARG A 144 -10.98 14.32 17.00
C ARG A 144 -10.31 13.52 15.89
N PHE A 145 -10.90 13.56 14.69
CA PHE A 145 -10.33 12.89 13.52
C PHE A 145 -8.97 13.50 13.14
N ILE A 146 -8.88 14.83 13.11
CA ILE A 146 -7.61 15.53 12.81
C ILE A 146 -6.53 15.17 13.85
N GLY A 147 -6.87 15.18 15.14
CA GLY A 147 -5.93 14.80 16.20
C GLY A 147 -5.41 13.38 16.04
N LEU A 148 -6.29 12.41 15.80
CA LEU A 148 -5.92 11.01 15.58
C LEU A 148 -5.10 10.83 14.29
N MET A 149 -5.46 11.54 13.22
CA MET A 149 -4.74 11.52 11.95
C MET A 149 -3.32 12.06 12.12
N LEU A 150 -3.15 13.20 12.80
CA LEU A 150 -1.83 13.78 13.07
C LEU A 150 -0.98 12.84 13.94
N ALA A 151 -1.53 12.29 15.01
CA ALA A 151 -0.84 11.33 15.87
C ALA A 151 -0.38 10.10 15.08
N ALA A 152 -1.25 9.51 14.26
CA ALA A 152 -0.91 8.36 13.43
C ALA A 152 0.16 8.70 12.37
N THR A 153 0.08 9.90 11.79
CA THR A 153 1.07 10.38 10.80
C THR A 153 2.43 10.59 11.45
N CYS A 154 2.49 11.24 12.62
CA CYS A 154 3.74 11.44 13.35
C CYS A 154 4.38 10.11 13.76
N ALA A 155 3.59 9.18 14.29
CA ALA A 155 4.08 7.84 14.64
C ALA A 155 4.62 7.09 13.41
N SER A 156 3.90 7.13 12.29
CA SER A 156 4.34 6.51 11.04
C SER A 156 5.58 7.18 10.45
N ALA A 157 5.68 8.51 10.53
CA ALA A 157 6.86 9.26 10.09
C ALA A 157 8.09 8.88 10.92
N GLY A 158 7.98 8.83 12.26
CA GLY A 158 9.07 8.39 13.14
C GLY A 158 9.54 6.98 12.82
N PHE A 159 8.61 6.04 12.59
CA PHE A 159 8.93 4.69 12.19
C PHE A 159 9.68 4.65 10.84
N ASN A 160 9.23 5.41 9.84
CA ASN A 160 9.88 5.47 8.52
C ASN A 160 11.27 6.11 8.59
N VAL A 161 11.45 7.18 9.39
CA VAL A 161 12.77 7.81 9.60
C VAL A 161 13.74 6.83 10.25
N PHE A 162 13.31 6.11 11.29
CA PHE A 162 14.13 5.09 11.94
C PHE A 162 14.52 3.96 10.96
N PHE A 163 13.56 3.48 10.18
CA PHE A 163 13.79 2.37 9.24
C PHE A 163 14.68 2.76 8.06
N SER A 164 14.59 4.01 7.59
CA SER A 164 15.44 4.52 6.49
C SER A 164 16.81 4.98 6.97
N GLY A 165 16.87 5.62 8.14
CA GLY A 165 18.10 6.20 8.70
C GLY A 165 18.96 5.19 9.46
N GLY A 166 18.35 4.16 10.06
CA GLY A 166 19.06 3.17 10.87
C GLY A 166 20.23 2.50 10.14
N PRO A 167 20.06 1.94 8.94
CA PRO A 167 21.15 1.33 8.19
C PRO A 167 22.27 2.33 7.84
N ILE A 168 21.92 3.56 7.50
CA ILE A 168 22.90 4.61 7.17
C ILE A 168 23.75 4.95 8.38
N LEU A 169 23.15 5.11 9.55
CA LEU A 169 23.85 5.38 10.80
C LEU A 169 24.78 4.22 11.19
N LEU A 170 24.32 2.98 11.06
CA LEU A 170 25.13 1.79 11.38
C LEU A 170 26.36 1.69 10.47
N ILE A 171 26.20 1.94 9.17
CA ILE A 171 27.28 1.82 8.19
C ILE A 171 28.23 3.02 8.29
N GLN A 172 27.71 4.26 8.30
CA GLN A 172 28.53 5.46 8.20
C GLN A 172 29.12 5.93 9.53
N VAL A 173 28.38 5.76 10.64
CA VAL A 173 28.80 6.26 11.95
C VAL A 173 29.46 5.17 12.78
N MET A 174 28.97 3.97 12.77
CA MET A 174 29.48 2.85 13.56
C MET A 174 30.48 1.97 12.79
N GLY A 175 30.70 2.20 11.51
CA GLY A 175 31.69 1.48 10.70
C GLY A 175 31.42 -0.02 10.59
N VAL A 176 30.17 -0.44 10.79
CA VAL A 176 29.78 -1.86 10.66
C VAL A 176 29.93 -2.24 9.19
N ALA A 177 30.90 -3.10 8.89
CA ALA A 177 31.07 -3.63 7.54
C ALA A 177 29.82 -4.40 7.14
N VAL A 178 29.26 -4.05 5.99
CA VAL A 178 28.21 -4.86 5.36
C VAL A 178 28.94 -6.06 4.76
N GLU A 179 29.08 -7.13 5.56
CA GLU A 179 29.51 -8.39 4.98
C GLU A 179 28.43 -8.87 4.02
N THR A 180 28.77 -8.89 2.76
CA THR A 180 27.98 -9.40 1.63
C THR A 180 27.83 -10.92 1.69
#